data_6c04c7e3021bd96d0e225a2249c09863
#
_entry.id   6c04c7e3021bd96d0e225a2249c09863
#
_cell.length_a   1.000
_cell.length_b   1.000
_cell.length_c   1.000
_cell.angle_alpha   90.00
_cell.angle_beta   90.00
_cell.angle_gamma   90.00
#
_symmetry.space_group_name_H-M   'P 1'
#
loop_
_entity.id
_entity.type
_entity.pdbx_description
1 polymer ?
#
loop_
_entity_poly.entity_id
_entity_poly.type
_entity_poly.pdbx_seq_one_letter_code
_entity_poly.pdbx_strand_id
1 'polypeptide(L)'
;MGPLVLKAQNIILKKHLQRQASRLGLRFDEFMASDQTEPLVLVAELEQHGVLEEISSWKDKWPECFVVLSVTEPDKELWIAAETAGADLVANRGALPRLVYDRLKLLQQGGMLVKKKVLEKAKPVVNQGDGLIGRLPDSTEDPIAVFKWKDKVCAVRDICPHAGFSLADGAFGPENGTITCPKHGSRFQVCSGERLRGPADYPLKKYRAFENGGEITVEIEQDE
;
A
#
# COMPACT_ATOMS: atom_id res chain seq x y z
N MET A 1 13.87 5.57 17.39
CA MET A 1 13.12 4.92 16.33
C MET A 1 12.92 3.46 16.73
N GLY A 2 11.69 2.95 16.73
CA GLY A 2 11.36 1.58 17.13
C GLY A 2 11.95 0.53 16.18
N PRO A 3 11.95 -0.76 16.58
CA PRO A 3 12.44 -1.85 15.76
C PRO A 3 11.45 -2.23 14.63
N LEU A 4 11.96 -2.94 13.61
CA LEU A 4 11.15 -3.79 12.76
C LEU A 4 10.93 -5.12 13.50
N VAL A 5 9.68 -5.44 13.80
CA VAL A 5 9.31 -6.65 14.54
C VAL A 5 8.61 -7.64 13.64
N LEU A 6 8.93 -8.92 13.76
CA LEU A 6 8.33 -10.00 12.99
C LEU A 6 7.61 -11.00 13.90
N LYS A 7 6.32 -11.18 13.66
CA LYS A 7 5.49 -12.30 14.18
C LYS A 7 5.19 -13.27 13.03
N ALA A 8 6.17 -14.08 12.64
CA ALA A 8 6.01 -15.07 11.58
C ALA A 8 6.97 -16.24 11.78
N GLN A 9 6.57 -17.41 11.29
CA GLN A 9 7.40 -18.62 11.33
C GLN A 9 8.19 -18.84 10.04
N ASN A 10 7.90 -18.08 8.99
CA ASN A 10 8.55 -18.24 7.68
C ASN A 10 9.99 -17.76 7.68
N ILE A 11 10.93 -18.71 7.59
CA ILE A 11 12.38 -18.44 7.62
C ILE A 11 12.83 -17.56 6.43
N ILE A 12 12.23 -17.73 5.26
CA ILE A 12 12.61 -16.95 4.05
C ILE A 12 12.17 -15.50 4.24
N LEU A 13 10.95 -15.27 4.68
CA LEU A 13 10.43 -13.94 4.99
C LEU A 13 11.31 -13.26 6.06
N LYS A 14 11.63 -13.96 7.13
CA LYS A 14 12.51 -13.48 8.20
C LYS A 14 13.86 -13.02 7.64
N LYS A 15 14.54 -13.85 6.84
CA LYS A 15 15.85 -13.51 6.25
C LYS A 15 15.76 -12.27 5.35
N HIS A 16 14.69 -12.14 4.57
CA HIS A 16 14.49 -10.99 3.70
C HIS A 16 14.29 -9.71 4.52
N LEU A 17 13.43 -9.73 5.52
CA LEU A 17 13.19 -8.56 6.37
C LEU A 17 14.40 -8.17 7.20
N GLN A 18 15.16 -9.14 7.72
CA GLN A 18 16.44 -8.87 8.40
C GLN A 18 17.42 -8.12 7.51
N ARG A 19 17.54 -8.53 6.24
CA ARG A 19 18.40 -7.83 5.26
C ARG A 19 17.92 -6.39 5.02
N GLN A 20 16.61 -6.18 4.93
CA GLN A 20 16.07 -4.82 4.73
C GLN A 20 16.31 -3.94 5.97
N ALA A 21 16.06 -4.44 7.15
CA ALA A 21 16.36 -3.73 8.39
C ALA A 21 17.84 -3.36 8.48
N SER A 22 18.74 -4.31 8.20
CA SER A 22 20.20 -4.06 8.21
C SER A 22 20.63 -2.99 7.21
N ARG A 23 20.07 -2.97 5.99
CA ARG A 23 20.36 -1.93 4.98
C ARG A 23 19.96 -0.54 5.44
N LEU A 24 18.97 -0.43 6.30
CA LEU A 24 18.44 0.81 6.83
C LEU A 24 18.99 1.13 8.23
N GLY A 25 19.89 0.31 8.77
CA GLY A 25 20.44 0.51 10.12
C GLY A 25 19.39 0.36 11.23
N LEU A 26 18.31 -0.39 10.98
CA LEU A 26 17.24 -0.62 11.94
C LEU A 26 17.47 -1.91 12.73
N ARG A 27 17.05 -1.89 14.01
CA ARG A 27 16.96 -3.09 14.81
C ARG A 27 15.86 -4.01 14.28
N PHE A 28 16.14 -5.30 14.22
CA PHE A 28 15.17 -6.33 13.87
C PHE A 28 14.97 -7.26 15.06
N ASP A 29 13.73 -7.39 15.49
CA ASP A 29 13.35 -8.26 16.61
C ASP A 29 12.28 -9.27 16.21
N GLU A 30 12.20 -10.38 16.91
CA GLU A 30 11.07 -11.30 16.82
C GLU A 30 10.02 -10.88 17.86
N PHE A 31 8.74 -11.01 17.49
CA PHE A 31 7.63 -10.61 18.35
C PHE A 31 7.57 -11.45 19.62
N MET A 32 7.50 -10.77 20.75
CA MET A 32 7.21 -11.37 22.05
C MET A 32 6.02 -10.66 22.69
N ALA A 33 5.07 -11.43 23.23
CA ALA A 33 3.86 -10.85 23.84
C ALA A 33 4.17 -9.91 25.03
N SER A 34 5.34 -10.11 25.67
CA SER A 34 5.84 -9.29 26.78
C SER A 34 6.47 -7.97 26.35
N ASP A 35 6.64 -7.72 25.03
CA ASP A 35 7.31 -6.53 24.54
C ASP A 35 6.56 -5.27 24.95
N GLN A 36 7.32 -4.31 25.52
CA GLN A 36 6.81 -3.01 25.92
C GLN A 36 7.24 -1.89 24.96
N THR A 37 8.24 -2.16 24.12
CA THR A 37 8.73 -1.17 23.16
C THR A 37 7.84 -1.15 21.94
N GLU A 38 7.31 0.01 21.58
CA GLU A 38 6.53 0.20 20.37
C GLU A 38 7.37 -0.11 19.12
N PRO A 39 6.94 -1.06 18.28
CA PRO A 39 7.58 -1.29 17.00
C PRO A 39 7.36 -0.12 16.04
N LEU A 40 8.34 0.17 15.20
CA LEU A 40 8.13 1.05 14.05
C LEU A 40 7.23 0.37 13.01
N VAL A 41 7.52 -0.91 12.76
CA VAL A 41 6.72 -1.76 11.87
C VAL A 41 6.61 -3.14 12.51
N LEU A 42 5.39 -3.66 12.58
CA LEU A 42 5.08 -5.02 12.97
C LEU A 42 4.62 -5.81 11.74
N VAL A 43 5.36 -6.84 11.38
CA VAL A 43 4.99 -7.76 10.29
C VAL A 43 4.49 -9.07 10.86
N ALA A 44 3.30 -9.53 10.44
CA ALA A 44 2.76 -10.81 10.84
C ALA A 44 2.24 -11.63 9.64
N GLU A 45 2.12 -12.93 9.80
CA GLU A 45 1.46 -13.82 8.82
C GLU A 45 -0.01 -13.92 9.17
N LEU A 46 -0.88 -13.48 8.26
CA LEU A 46 -2.33 -13.37 8.50
C LEU A 46 -3.00 -14.74 8.71
N GLU A 47 -2.44 -15.79 8.09
CA GLU A 47 -2.95 -17.16 8.23
C GLU A 47 -2.59 -17.80 9.58
N GLN A 48 -1.76 -17.16 10.41
CA GLN A 48 -1.51 -17.66 11.75
C GLN A 48 -2.75 -17.47 12.63
N HIS A 49 -3.06 -18.52 13.39
CA HIS A 49 -4.20 -18.52 14.30
C HIS A 49 -4.14 -17.34 15.29
N GLY A 50 -5.23 -16.59 15.39
CA GLY A 50 -5.40 -15.47 16.31
C GLY A 50 -4.80 -14.14 15.84
N VAL A 51 -4.09 -14.08 14.71
CA VAL A 51 -3.48 -12.82 14.25
C VAL A 51 -4.53 -11.78 13.91
N LEU A 52 -5.61 -12.17 13.24
CA LEU A 52 -6.69 -11.25 12.87
C LEU A 52 -7.31 -10.55 14.09
N GLU A 53 -7.54 -11.32 15.15
CA GLU A 53 -8.10 -10.83 16.40
C GLU A 53 -7.12 -9.96 17.20
N GLU A 54 -5.83 -10.17 17.01
CA GLU A 54 -4.78 -9.42 17.70
C GLU A 54 -4.52 -8.03 17.10
N ILE A 55 -4.93 -7.76 15.84
CA ILE A 55 -4.60 -6.51 15.15
C ILE A 55 -5.09 -5.29 15.93
N SER A 56 -6.36 -5.28 16.33
CA SER A 56 -6.93 -4.18 17.12
C SER A 56 -6.17 -3.98 18.45
N SER A 57 -5.82 -5.08 19.12
CA SER A 57 -5.03 -5.03 20.37
C SER A 57 -3.63 -4.44 20.15
N TRP A 58 -2.98 -4.74 19.02
CA TRP A 58 -1.69 -4.11 18.69
C TRP A 58 -1.83 -2.62 18.42
N LYS A 59 -2.88 -2.21 17.70
CA LYS A 59 -3.19 -0.81 17.43
C LYS A 59 -3.53 -0.02 18.71
N ASP A 60 -4.26 -0.63 19.63
CA ASP A 60 -4.55 -0.04 20.94
C ASP A 60 -3.28 0.12 21.78
N LYS A 61 -2.40 -0.88 21.76
CA LYS A 61 -1.13 -0.87 22.52
C LYS A 61 -0.09 0.04 21.89
N TRP A 62 -0.02 0.08 20.56
CA TRP A 62 0.97 0.79 19.76
C TRP A 62 0.32 1.57 18.60
N PRO A 63 -0.29 2.73 18.90
CA PRO A 63 -1.07 3.49 17.91
C PRO A 63 -0.28 3.92 16.67
N GLU A 64 1.01 4.21 16.86
CA GLU A 64 1.89 4.67 15.77
C GLU A 64 2.59 3.51 15.03
N CYS A 65 2.44 2.28 15.51
CA CYS A 65 3.01 1.11 14.85
C CYS A 65 2.35 0.85 13.51
N PHE A 66 3.16 0.69 12.46
CA PHE A 66 2.68 0.31 11.14
C PHE A 66 2.53 -1.22 11.06
N VAL A 67 1.28 -1.70 11.04
CA VAL A 67 0.96 -3.13 11.02
C VAL A 67 0.87 -3.65 9.59
N VAL A 68 1.76 -4.56 9.24
CA VAL A 68 1.87 -5.18 7.92
C VAL A 68 1.54 -6.66 8.01
N LEU A 69 0.63 -7.12 7.18
CA LEU A 69 0.23 -8.52 7.14
C LEU A 69 0.66 -9.19 5.85
N SER A 70 1.29 -10.35 6.01
CA SER A 70 1.67 -11.24 4.93
C SER A 70 0.58 -12.26 4.69
N VAL A 71 0.19 -12.45 3.44
CA VAL A 71 -0.67 -13.55 3.01
C VAL A 71 0.08 -14.47 2.05
N THR A 72 -0.20 -15.76 2.12
CA THR A 72 0.39 -16.77 1.23
C THR A 72 -0.46 -16.95 -0.01
N GLU A 73 -1.73 -17.14 0.20
CA GLU A 73 -2.73 -17.28 -0.84
C GLU A 73 -3.71 -16.11 -0.83
N PRO A 74 -4.16 -15.68 -2.00
CA PRO A 74 -5.10 -14.57 -2.12
C PRO A 74 -6.48 -14.98 -1.56
N ASP A 75 -6.87 -14.35 -0.47
CA ASP A 75 -8.21 -14.46 0.11
C ASP A 75 -8.78 -13.07 0.31
N LYS A 76 -9.79 -12.74 -0.50
CA LYS A 76 -10.40 -11.40 -0.51
C LYS A 76 -11.11 -11.08 0.81
N GLU A 77 -11.79 -12.06 1.40
CA GLU A 77 -12.55 -11.86 2.62
C GLU A 77 -11.61 -11.63 3.80
N LEU A 78 -10.57 -12.45 3.88
CA LEU A 78 -9.53 -12.32 4.89
C LEU A 78 -8.76 -11.00 4.76
N TRP A 79 -8.50 -10.55 3.54
CA TRP A 79 -7.86 -9.26 3.28
C TRP A 79 -8.70 -8.09 3.80
N ILE A 80 -9.99 -8.04 3.42
CA ILE A 80 -10.92 -6.98 3.86
C ILE A 80 -11.06 -7.02 5.39
N ALA A 81 -11.16 -8.20 5.98
CA ALA A 81 -11.24 -8.34 7.43
C ALA A 81 -10.00 -7.77 8.13
N ALA A 82 -8.81 -8.03 7.59
CA ALA A 82 -7.56 -7.51 8.14
C ALA A 82 -7.45 -5.98 8.05
N GLU A 83 -7.81 -5.38 6.93
CA GLU A 83 -7.87 -3.92 6.78
C GLU A 83 -8.92 -3.31 7.72
N THR A 84 -10.08 -3.95 7.85
CA THR A 84 -11.15 -3.50 8.77
C THR A 84 -10.71 -3.59 10.24
N ALA A 85 -9.90 -4.59 10.58
CA ALA A 85 -9.32 -4.75 11.93
C ALA A 85 -8.21 -3.73 12.23
N GLY A 86 -7.77 -2.95 11.25
CA GLY A 86 -6.77 -1.88 11.42
C GLY A 86 -5.37 -2.19 10.88
N ALA A 87 -5.21 -3.21 10.03
CA ALA A 87 -3.95 -3.42 9.33
C ALA A 87 -3.68 -2.28 8.35
N ASP A 88 -2.48 -1.72 8.39
CA ASP A 88 -2.08 -0.61 7.51
C ASP A 88 -1.68 -1.10 6.11
N LEU A 89 -1.23 -2.33 6.00
CA LEU A 89 -0.86 -2.94 4.73
C LEU A 89 -1.08 -4.45 4.77
N VAL A 90 -1.78 -4.97 3.78
CA VAL A 90 -1.83 -6.42 3.51
C VAL A 90 -1.15 -6.69 2.18
N ALA A 91 -0.26 -7.65 2.11
CA ALA A 91 0.48 -7.96 0.90
C ALA A 91 0.80 -9.45 0.80
N ASN A 92 0.92 -9.95 -0.44
CA ASN A 92 1.43 -11.29 -0.62
C ASN A 92 2.90 -11.39 -0.17
N ARG A 93 3.30 -12.58 0.26
CA ARG A 93 4.63 -12.85 0.82
C ARG A 93 5.78 -12.41 -0.09
N GLY A 94 5.62 -12.51 -1.42
CA GLY A 94 6.65 -12.16 -2.38
C GLY A 94 6.88 -10.65 -2.52
N ALA A 95 5.83 -9.84 -2.43
CA ALA A 95 5.90 -8.38 -2.54
C ALA A 95 6.30 -7.71 -1.22
N LEU A 96 5.94 -8.32 -0.10
CA LEU A 96 6.03 -7.73 1.24
C LEU A 96 7.42 -7.19 1.62
N PRO A 97 8.55 -7.90 1.40
CA PRO A 97 9.86 -7.37 1.80
C PRO A 97 10.23 -6.06 1.12
N ARG A 98 9.80 -5.87 -0.15
CA ARG A 98 10.02 -4.62 -0.87
C ARG A 98 9.13 -3.51 -0.32
N LEU A 99 7.84 -3.79 -0.13
CA LEU A 99 6.89 -2.80 0.39
C LEU A 99 7.29 -2.32 1.79
N VAL A 100 7.72 -3.25 2.66
CA VAL A 100 8.25 -2.90 4.00
C VAL A 100 9.51 -2.05 3.89
N TYR A 101 10.44 -2.38 2.98
CA TYR A 101 11.65 -1.60 2.78
C TYR A 101 11.34 -0.17 2.33
N ASP A 102 10.49 -0.01 1.32
CA ASP A 102 10.11 1.30 0.78
C ASP A 102 9.46 2.14 1.88
N ARG A 103 8.62 1.52 2.70
CA ARG A 103 7.98 2.17 3.85
C ARG A 103 8.97 2.60 4.93
N LEU A 104 9.85 1.71 5.35
CA LEU A 104 10.89 2.02 6.35
C LEU A 104 11.83 3.12 5.87
N LYS A 105 12.20 3.11 4.59
CA LYS A 105 13.03 4.16 3.99
C LYS A 105 12.35 5.53 4.04
N LEU A 106 11.05 5.58 3.73
CA LEU A 106 10.25 6.79 3.80
C LEU A 106 10.24 7.36 5.24
N LEU A 107 10.02 6.50 6.23
CA LEU A 107 10.03 6.87 7.64
C LEU A 107 11.37 7.45 8.10
N GLN A 108 12.49 6.89 7.63
CA GLN A 108 13.82 7.39 7.95
C GLN A 108 14.12 8.77 7.34
N GLN A 109 13.50 9.10 6.22
CA GLN A 109 13.65 10.39 5.54
C GLN A 109 12.80 11.52 6.18
N GLY A 110 12.19 11.26 7.34
CA GLY A 110 11.33 12.22 8.04
C GLY A 110 9.91 12.30 7.45
N GLY A 111 9.55 11.34 6.62
CA GLY A 111 8.17 11.12 6.22
C GLY A 111 7.37 10.71 7.45
N MET A 112 6.46 11.56 7.92
CA MET A 112 5.56 11.23 9.01
C MET A 112 4.56 10.18 8.53
N LEU A 113 4.36 9.14 9.35
CA LEU A 113 3.17 8.29 9.30
C LEU A 113 2.00 9.17 9.81
N VAL A 114 1.55 10.08 9.00
CA VAL A 114 0.43 10.94 9.40
C VAL A 114 -0.85 10.38 8.83
N LYS A 115 -1.66 9.87 9.70
CA LYS A 115 -3.09 9.74 9.48
C LYS A 115 -3.68 11.16 9.43
N LYS A 116 -3.81 11.74 8.26
CA LYS A 116 -4.37 13.09 8.12
C LYS A 116 -5.11 13.19 6.79
N LYS A 117 -6.33 13.70 6.82
CA LYS A 117 -7.08 14.05 5.61
C LYS A 117 -6.35 15.19 4.91
N VAL A 118 -5.56 14.88 3.89
CA VAL A 118 -4.86 15.89 3.08
C VAL A 118 -5.51 15.90 1.71
N LEU A 119 -6.01 17.07 1.36
CA LEU A 119 -6.30 17.41 -0.02
C LEU A 119 -4.95 17.73 -0.68
N GLU A 120 -4.34 16.77 -1.33
CA GLU A 120 -3.11 17.03 -2.08
C GLU A 120 -3.44 17.32 -3.53
N LYS A 121 -2.80 18.37 -4.05
CA LYS A 121 -2.93 18.78 -5.44
C LYS A 121 -1.99 17.96 -6.30
N ALA A 122 -2.54 17.12 -7.18
CA ALA A 122 -1.73 16.45 -8.18
C ALA A 122 -1.12 17.51 -9.11
N LYS A 123 0.20 17.52 -9.25
CA LYS A 123 0.84 18.33 -10.28
C LYS A 123 0.43 17.78 -11.64
N PRO A 124 -0.20 18.57 -12.53
CA PRO A 124 -0.58 18.07 -13.84
C PRO A 124 0.66 17.67 -14.62
N VAL A 125 0.71 16.42 -15.04
CA VAL A 125 1.53 16.03 -16.17
C VAL A 125 0.78 16.54 -17.39
N VAL A 126 1.41 17.43 -18.16
CA VAL A 126 0.80 18.10 -19.30
C VAL A 126 0.51 17.08 -20.40
N ASN A 127 -0.63 16.42 -20.30
CA ASN A 127 -1.20 15.63 -21.38
C ASN A 127 -2.70 15.95 -21.45
N GLN A 128 -3.12 16.64 -22.49
CA GLN A 128 -4.51 17.08 -22.70
C GLN A 128 -5.44 15.96 -23.19
N GLY A 129 -5.01 14.70 -23.10
CA GLY A 129 -5.76 13.54 -23.55
C GLY A 129 -6.06 12.54 -22.43
N ASP A 130 -6.79 11.50 -22.76
CA ASP A 130 -7.00 10.35 -21.88
C ASP A 130 -5.67 9.68 -21.52
N GLY A 131 -5.45 9.36 -20.24
CA GLY A 131 -4.24 8.70 -19.77
C GLY A 131 -3.85 9.07 -18.35
N LEU A 132 -2.61 8.77 -18.00
CA LEU A 132 -2.01 9.20 -16.75
C LEU A 132 -1.79 10.71 -16.78
N ILE A 133 -2.40 11.43 -15.85
CA ILE A 133 -2.29 12.88 -15.72
C ILE A 133 -1.50 13.34 -14.50
N GLY A 134 -1.18 12.44 -13.59
CA GLY A 134 -0.34 12.79 -12.44
C GLY A 134 -0.09 11.62 -11.52
N ARG A 135 0.89 11.83 -10.65
CA ARG A 135 1.15 11.02 -9.47
C ARG A 135 1.14 11.93 -8.27
N LEU A 136 0.53 11.48 -7.18
CA LEU A 136 0.79 12.09 -5.90
C LEU A 136 2.15 11.59 -5.40
N PRO A 137 2.97 12.51 -4.84
CA PRO A 137 4.34 12.20 -4.50
C PRO A 137 4.43 11.12 -3.41
N ASP A 138 5.58 10.47 -3.35
CA ASP A 138 5.94 9.39 -2.41
C ASP A 138 5.81 9.73 -0.92
N SER A 139 5.36 10.94 -0.58
CA SER A 139 5.08 11.39 0.78
C SER A 139 3.76 10.88 1.34
N THR A 140 2.90 10.33 0.49
CA THR A 140 1.65 9.67 0.92
C THR A 140 1.92 8.20 1.21
N GLU A 141 1.26 7.68 2.23
CA GLU A 141 1.35 6.26 2.61
C GLU A 141 1.07 5.30 1.47
N ASP A 142 0.20 5.72 0.56
CA ASP A 142 -0.17 5.01 -0.64
C ASP A 142 0.16 5.90 -1.85
N PRO A 143 1.16 5.58 -2.66
CA PRO A 143 1.36 6.29 -3.91
C PRO A 143 0.12 6.15 -4.80
N ILE A 144 -0.33 7.27 -5.33
CA ILE A 144 -1.58 7.36 -6.09
C ILE A 144 -1.28 7.76 -7.52
N ALA A 145 -1.82 7.00 -8.47
CA ALA A 145 -1.84 7.35 -9.88
C ALA A 145 -3.18 7.99 -10.23
N VAL A 146 -3.12 9.13 -10.89
CA VAL A 146 -4.30 9.88 -11.32
C VAL A 146 -4.42 9.81 -12.84
N PHE A 147 -5.57 9.39 -13.30
CA PHE A 147 -5.87 9.22 -14.72
C PHE A 147 -7.01 10.13 -15.15
N LYS A 148 -6.94 10.62 -16.39
CA LYS A 148 -8.09 11.16 -17.10
C LYS A 148 -8.61 10.09 -18.05
N TRP A 149 -9.91 9.88 -18.03
CA TRP A 149 -10.56 8.98 -18.99
C TRP A 149 -11.95 9.52 -19.33
N LYS A 150 -12.12 9.89 -20.60
CA LYS A 150 -13.27 10.66 -21.03
C LYS A 150 -13.34 11.93 -20.16
N ASP A 151 -14.48 12.32 -19.69
CA ASP A 151 -14.66 13.52 -18.84
C ASP A 151 -14.49 13.26 -17.34
N LYS A 152 -13.85 12.14 -16.97
CA LYS A 152 -13.67 11.72 -15.56
C LYS A 152 -12.21 11.78 -15.15
N VAL A 153 -11.98 12.27 -13.94
CA VAL A 153 -10.71 12.10 -13.22
C VAL A 153 -10.86 10.93 -12.27
N CYS A 154 -9.94 9.98 -12.37
CA CYS A 154 -9.95 8.74 -11.61
C CYS A 154 -8.62 8.58 -10.90
N ALA A 155 -8.64 8.30 -9.61
CA ALA A 155 -7.45 8.10 -8.81
C ALA A 155 -7.47 6.71 -8.18
N VAL A 156 -6.36 5.99 -8.32
CA VAL A 156 -6.18 4.65 -7.78
C VAL A 156 -4.81 4.50 -7.15
N ARG A 157 -4.69 3.55 -6.24
CA ARG A 157 -3.39 3.16 -5.68
C ARG A 157 -2.42 2.78 -6.79
N ASP A 158 -1.23 3.40 -6.81
CA ASP A 158 -0.19 3.16 -7.82
C ASP A 158 0.67 1.92 -7.52
N ILE A 159 0.12 0.96 -6.82
CA ILE A 159 0.80 -0.28 -6.46
C ILE A 159 -0.01 -1.46 -7.01
N CYS A 160 0.60 -2.21 -7.92
CA CYS A 160 0.00 -3.45 -8.42
C CYS A 160 -0.09 -4.50 -7.30
N PRO A 161 -1.30 -4.99 -6.95
CA PRO A 161 -1.47 -5.94 -5.85
C PRO A 161 -0.75 -7.27 -6.05
N HIS A 162 -0.34 -7.60 -7.27
CA HIS A 162 0.42 -8.83 -7.54
C HIS A 162 1.82 -8.81 -6.93
N ALA A 163 2.63 -7.79 -7.23
CA ALA A 163 4.04 -7.76 -6.86
C ALA A 163 4.59 -6.35 -6.58
N GLY A 164 3.73 -5.38 -6.26
CA GLY A 164 4.13 -4.06 -5.79
C GLY A 164 4.73 -3.13 -6.85
N PHE A 165 4.56 -3.39 -8.15
CA PHE A 165 5.08 -2.51 -9.19
C PHE A 165 4.13 -1.33 -9.42
N SER A 166 4.71 -0.17 -9.77
CA SER A 166 3.94 1.01 -10.14
C SER A 166 3.08 0.74 -11.37
N LEU A 167 1.81 1.08 -11.28
CA LEU A 167 0.86 0.99 -12.39
C LEU A 167 0.98 2.20 -13.33
N ALA A 168 1.41 3.35 -12.79
CA ALA A 168 1.62 4.55 -13.60
C ALA A 168 2.74 4.38 -14.65
N ASP A 169 3.64 3.41 -14.48
CA ASP A 169 4.64 3.03 -15.50
C ASP A 169 4.06 2.06 -16.55
N GLY A 170 2.79 1.72 -16.44
CA GLY A 170 2.13 0.75 -17.30
C GLY A 170 1.50 1.34 -18.56
N ALA A 171 0.92 0.46 -19.36
CA ALA A 171 0.24 0.85 -20.58
C ALA A 171 -1.23 1.20 -20.32
N PHE A 172 -1.61 2.43 -20.60
CA PHE A 172 -3.01 2.89 -20.54
C PHE A 172 -3.77 2.53 -21.82
N GLY A 173 -4.96 1.97 -21.66
CA GLY A 173 -5.89 1.64 -22.74
C GLY A 173 -7.06 2.63 -22.78
N PRO A 174 -7.02 3.65 -23.66
CA PRO A 174 -7.99 4.75 -23.67
C PRO A 174 -9.40 4.32 -24.00
N GLU A 175 -9.57 3.27 -24.80
CA GLU A 175 -10.90 2.77 -25.22
C GLU A 175 -11.77 2.36 -24.02
N ASN A 176 -11.18 1.66 -23.05
CA ASN A 176 -11.87 1.09 -21.92
C ASN A 176 -11.44 1.69 -20.56
N GLY A 177 -10.56 2.69 -20.56
CA GLY A 177 -10.03 3.29 -19.35
C GLY A 177 -9.28 2.30 -18.47
N THR A 178 -8.40 1.51 -19.07
CA THR A 178 -7.70 0.44 -18.36
C THR A 178 -6.23 0.76 -18.20
N ILE A 179 -5.62 0.28 -17.11
CA ILE A 179 -4.18 0.30 -16.91
C ILE A 179 -3.65 -1.13 -16.82
N THR A 180 -2.58 -1.41 -17.57
CA THR A 180 -1.91 -2.71 -17.57
C THR A 180 -0.57 -2.60 -16.87
N CYS A 181 -0.38 -3.39 -15.80
CA CYS A 181 0.87 -3.45 -15.07
C CYS A 181 2.04 -3.82 -16.00
N PRO A 182 3.14 -3.04 -16.01
CA PRO A 182 4.24 -3.25 -16.98
C PRO A 182 5.00 -4.53 -16.73
N LYS A 183 4.91 -5.11 -15.54
CA LYS A 183 5.74 -6.24 -15.15
C LYS A 183 5.13 -7.61 -15.52
N HIS A 184 3.86 -7.84 -15.14
CA HIS A 184 3.25 -9.15 -15.30
C HIS A 184 1.88 -9.09 -16.01
N GLY A 185 1.48 -7.92 -16.52
CA GLY A 185 0.28 -7.79 -17.36
C GLY A 185 -1.06 -7.83 -16.63
N SER A 186 -1.08 -7.71 -15.30
CA SER A 186 -2.35 -7.50 -14.58
C SER A 186 -3.04 -6.24 -15.09
N ARG A 187 -4.36 -6.32 -15.35
CA ARG A 187 -5.12 -5.21 -15.92
C ARG A 187 -6.25 -4.78 -15.00
N PHE A 188 -6.40 -3.48 -14.88
CA PHE A 188 -7.40 -2.86 -14.00
C PHE A 188 -8.13 -1.74 -14.73
N GLN A 189 -9.39 -1.52 -14.35
CA GLN A 189 -10.16 -0.36 -14.77
C GLN A 189 -9.85 0.83 -13.84
N VAL A 190 -9.40 1.96 -14.37
CA VAL A 190 -8.84 3.05 -13.56
C VAL A 190 -9.86 3.79 -12.69
N CYS A 191 -11.15 3.82 -13.07
CA CYS A 191 -12.16 4.55 -12.31
C CYS A 191 -12.88 3.68 -11.27
N SER A 192 -13.01 2.37 -11.53
CA SER A 192 -13.63 1.43 -10.58
C SER A 192 -12.60 0.73 -9.69
N GLY A 193 -11.35 0.67 -10.10
CA GLY A 193 -10.33 -0.16 -9.49
C GLY A 193 -10.47 -1.65 -9.80
N GLU A 194 -11.50 -2.05 -10.54
CA GLU A 194 -11.81 -3.44 -10.82
C GLU A 194 -10.66 -4.15 -11.52
N ARG A 195 -10.33 -5.36 -11.04
CA ARG A 195 -9.37 -6.23 -11.69
C ARG A 195 -10.03 -6.93 -12.89
N LEU A 196 -9.52 -6.66 -14.07
CA LEU A 196 -10.03 -7.25 -15.33
C LEU A 196 -9.21 -8.47 -15.75
N ARG A 197 -7.91 -8.53 -15.37
CA ARG A 197 -7.01 -9.63 -15.73
C ARG A 197 -5.93 -9.80 -14.65
N GLY A 198 -5.64 -11.07 -14.29
CA GLY A 198 -4.52 -11.47 -13.45
C GLY A 198 -3.14 -11.24 -14.09
N PRO A 199 -2.06 -11.56 -13.36
CA PRO A 199 -2.02 -12.40 -12.16
C PRO A 199 -2.32 -11.71 -10.80
N ALA A 200 -2.58 -10.41 -10.74
CA ALA A 200 -3.07 -9.81 -9.51
C ALA A 200 -4.42 -10.43 -9.10
N ASP A 201 -4.68 -10.52 -7.81
CA ASP A 201 -5.87 -11.19 -7.29
C ASP A 201 -6.95 -10.23 -6.79
N TYR A 202 -6.55 -8.99 -6.50
CA TYR A 202 -7.42 -7.98 -5.88
C TYR A 202 -7.61 -6.77 -6.78
N PRO A 203 -8.76 -6.04 -6.61
CA PRO A 203 -8.97 -4.74 -7.22
C PRO A 203 -7.99 -3.71 -6.60
N LEU A 204 -7.87 -2.57 -7.25
CA LEU A 204 -7.14 -1.43 -6.73
C LEU A 204 -7.99 -0.63 -5.74
N LYS A 205 -7.36 -0.12 -4.68
CA LYS A 205 -7.96 0.92 -3.84
C LYS A 205 -8.18 2.17 -4.72
N LYS A 206 -9.39 2.74 -4.64
CA LYS A 206 -9.76 3.98 -5.33
C LYS A 206 -9.83 5.12 -4.34
N TYR A 207 -9.58 6.31 -4.86
CA TYR A 207 -9.72 7.57 -4.14
C TYR A 207 -10.70 8.47 -4.88
N ARG A 208 -11.38 9.34 -4.15
CA ARG A 208 -12.20 10.37 -4.78
C ARG A 208 -11.28 11.41 -5.42
N ALA A 209 -11.52 11.71 -6.68
CA ALA A 209 -10.77 12.73 -7.41
C ALA A 209 -11.74 13.57 -8.24
N PHE A 210 -11.47 14.86 -8.34
CA PHE A 210 -12.26 15.80 -9.12
C PHE A 210 -11.40 16.93 -9.65
N GLU A 211 -11.81 17.48 -10.78
CA GLU A 211 -11.21 18.64 -11.41
C GLU A 211 -12.06 19.87 -11.14
N ASN A 212 -11.44 20.94 -10.68
CA ASN A 212 -12.09 22.22 -10.50
C ASN A 212 -11.16 23.34 -10.96
N GLY A 213 -11.59 24.08 -11.99
CA GLY A 213 -10.82 25.23 -12.52
C GLY A 213 -9.43 24.86 -13.05
N GLY A 214 -9.25 23.65 -13.60
CA GLY A 214 -7.97 23.15 -14.10
C GLY A 214 -7.05 22.59 -13.01
N GLU A 215 -7.52 22.53 -11.77
CA GLU A 215 -6.80 21.96 -10.65
C GLU A 215 -7.45 20.61 -10.26
N ILE A 216 -6.62 19.58 -10.09
CA ILE A 216 -7.09 18.25 -9.69
C ILE A 216 -6.86 18.07 -8.21
N THR A 217 -7.94 17.72 -7.52
CA THR A 217 -7.93 17.41 -6.09
C THR A 217 -8.21 15.93 -5.91
N VAL A 218 -7.41 15.26 -5.08
CA VAL A 218 -7.63 13.88 -4.64
C VAL A 218 -7.90 13.88 -3.14
N GLU A 219 -9.02 13.28 -2.75
CA GLU A 219 -9.35 13.10 -1.33
C GLU A 219 -8.67 11.83 -0.84
N ILE A 220 -7.74 11.99 0.07
CA ILE A 220 -7.10 10.91 0.80
C ILE A 220 -7.74 10.90 2.18
N GLU A 221 -8.54 9.89 2.45
CA GLU A 221 -9.05 9.67 3.80
C GLU A 221 -7.87 9.25 4.67
N GLN A 222 -7.68 10.00 5.70
CA GLN A 222 -6.79 9.65 6.78
C GLN A 222 -7.70 9.35 7.95
N ASP A 223 -7.64 8.12 8.41
CA ASP A 223 -8.32 7.74 9.64
C ASP A 223 -7.71 8.55 10.79
N GLU A 224 -8.57 9.24 11.52
CA GLU A 224 -8.23 9.94 12.78
C GLU A 224 -7.85 8.93 13.86
#